data_ec5ffd530b65aa3c0c7877e307cb345b
#
_entry.id   ec5ffd530b65aa3c0c7877e307cb345b
#
_cell.length_a   1.000
_cell.length_b   1.000
_cell.length_c   1.000
_cell.angle_alpha   90.00
_cell.angle_beta   90.00
_cell.angle_gamma   90.00
#
_symmetry.space_group_name_H-M   'P 1'
#
loop_
_entity.id
_entity.type
_entity.pdbx_description
1 polymer ?
#
loop_
_entity_poly.entity_id
_entity_poly.type
_entity_poly.pdbx_seq_one_letter_code
_entity_poly.pdbx_strand_id
1 'polypeptide(L)'
;ELKKLREDKHYYGNFGKQFLSNSDISTLLTNPLPLGQSMKPIPAFLVGGYFHTAILEPHKLKNFKIIDATSRNTKAYKEITNGELCLLQHEVDKTEMLVDTMMTNEVCRDLIRGKNVEYEVPGIAEIHGQLWKGKADIINHDEKLIIDLKTTADISKFKYSATKYNYNSQAYIYQELFGYEMIFMA
;
A
#
# COMPACT_ATOMS: atom_id res chain seq x y z
N GLU A 1 20.14 7.11 2.83
CA GLU A 1 19.26 5.95 3.08
C GLU A 1 17.84 6.20 2.58
N LEU A 2 17.18 7.30 2.95
CA LEU A 2 15.82 7.62 2.51
C LEU A 2 15.65 7.64 0.98
N LYS A 3 16.62 8.19 0.22
CA LYS A 3 16.56 8.17 -1.25
C LYS A 3 16.51 6.75 -1.82
N LYS A 4 17.20 5.80 -1.22
CA LYS A 4 17.16 4.40 -1.65
C LYS A 4 15.79 3.77 -1.37
N LEU A 5 15.17 4.10 -0.23
CA LEU A 5 13.86 3.55 0.15
C LEU A 5 12.69 4.08 -0.71
N ARG A 6 12.89 5.14 -1.51
CA ARG A 6 11.88 5.54 -2.51
C ARG A 6 11.71 4.49 -3.62
N GLU A 7 12.74 3.71 -3.91
CA GLU A 7 12.67 2.66 -4.93
C GLU A 7 12.23 1.34 -4.31
N ASP A 8 11.17 0.76 -4.82
CA ASP A 8 10.57 -0.49 -4.30
C ASP A 8 11.57 -1.64 -4.23
N LYS A 9 12.47 -1.75 -5.23
CA LYS A 9 13.54 -2.77 -5.21
C LYS A 9 14.45 -2.69 -3.99
N HIS A 10 14.64 -1.49 -3.44
CA HIS A 10 15.43 -1.28 -2.22
C HIS A 10 14.56 -1.35 -0.97
N TYR A 11 13.33 -0.84 -1.03
CA TYR A 11 12.39 -0.86 0.10
C TYR A 11 12.04 -2.30 0.52
N TYR A 12 11.72 -3.15 -0.46
CA TYR A 12 11.38 -4.57 -0.23
C TYR A 12 12.58 -5.52 -0.35
N GLY A 13 13.71 -5.04 -0.83
CA GLY A 13 14.95 -5.81 -1.01
C GLY A 13 15.81 -5.89 0.26
N ASN A 14 17.02 -6.42 0.10
CA ASN A 14 17.95 -6.64 1.21
C ASN A 14 18.28 -5.37 2.01
N PHE A 15 18.30 -4.22 1.36
CA PHE A 15 18.55 -2.95 2.07
C PHE A 15 17.39 -2.63 3.03
N GLY A 16 16.17 -2.73 2.57
CA GLY A 16 14.98 -2.45 3.40
C GLY A 16 14.77 -3.47 4.52
N LYS A 17 15.23 -4.72 4.35
CA LYS A 17 15.11 -5.78 5.37
C LYS A 17 15.97 -5.56 6.62
N GLN A 18 16.83 -4.55 6.61
CA GLN A 18 17.60 -4.13 7.81
C GLN A 18 16.74 -3.36 8.82
N PHE A 19 15.55 -2.94 8.41
CA PHE A 19 14.60 -2.16 9.21
C PHE A 19 13.33 -2.97 9.44
N LEU A 20 12.76 -2.88 10.62
CA LEU A 20 11.43 -3.39 10.90
C LEU A 20 10.37 -2.51 10.20
N SER A 21 9.21 -3.08 9.96
CA SER A 21 8.06 -2.39 9.37
C SER A 21 6.74 -2.87 9.98
N ASN A 22 5.64 -2.18 9.74
CA ASN A 22 4.34 -2.60 10.29
C ASN A 22 3.94 -4.03 9.88
N SER A 23 4.32 -4.49 8.68
CA SER A 23 4.04 -5.88 8.26
C SER A 23 4.74 -6.93 9.15
N ASP A 24 5.86 -6.57 9.77
CA ASP A 24 6.58 -7.48 10.65
C ASP A 24 5.85 -7.68 11.98
N ILE A 25 5.02 -6.72 12.41
CA ILE A 25 4.17 -6.86 13.61
C ILE A 25 3.24 -8.07 13.47
N SER A 26 2.52 -8.18 12.35
CA SER A 26 1.64 -9.34 12.12
C SER A 26 2.40 -10.66 12.13
N THR A 27 3.59 -10.68 11.53
CA THR A 27 4.47 -11.84 11.51
C THR A 27 4.91 -12.21 12.92
N LEU A 28 5.39 -11.25 13.71
CA LEU A 28 5.85 -11.47 15.08
C LEU A 28 4.73 -11.94 16.02
N LEU A 29 3.50 -11.41 15.86
CA LEU A 29 2.35 -11.79 16.67
C LEU A 29 1.77 -13.15 16.30
N THR A 30 1.94 -13.62 15.07
CA THR A 30 1.33 -14.87 14.60
C THR A 30 2.33 -16.02 14.57
N ASN A 31 3.42 -15.87 13.85
CA ASN A 31 4.51 -16.83 13.74
C ASN A 31 5.80 -16.10 13.38
N PRO A 32 6.76 -15.96 14.29
CA PRO A 32 7.99 -15.20 14.04
C PRO A 32 8.98 -15.88 13.09
N LEU A 33 8.83 -17.17 12.80
CA LEU A 33 9.78 -17.91 11.95
C LEU A 33 10.00 -17.33 10.55
N PRO A 34 8.97 -16.81 9.83
CA PRO A 34 9.15 -16.20 8.52
C PRO A 34 9.60 -14.73 8.55
N LEU A 35 9.98 -14.18 9.70
CA LEU A 35 10.45 -12.80 9.78
C LEU A 35 11.61 -12.55 8.80
N GLY A 36 11.53 -11.45 8.05
CA GLY A 36 12.51 -11.12 7.02
C GLY A 36 12.39 -11.90 5.71
N GLN A 37 11.46 -12.84 5.61
CA GLN A 37 11.15 -13.53 4.36
C GLN A 37 10.22 -12.67 3.50
N SER A 38 10.38 -12.77 2.17
CA SER A 38 9.48 -12.10 1.24
C SER A 38 8.16 -12.86 1.14
N MET A 39 7.04 -12.16 1.28
CA MET A 39 5.73 -12.75 1.05
C MET A 39 5.54 -13.05 -0.44
N LYS A 40 4.85 -14.16 -0.74
CA LYS A 40 4.43 -14.45 -2.11
C LYS A 40 3.38 -13.42 -2.55
N PRO A 41 3.48 -12.91 -3.79
CA PRO A 41 2.46 -12.02 -4.32
C PRO A 41 1.10 -12.73 -4.38
N ILE A 42 0.06 -12.03 -3.96
CA ILE A 42 -1.33 -12.49 -4.07
C ILE A 42 -2.16 -11.49 -4.88
N PRO A 43 -3.26 -11.90 -5.51
CA PRO A 43 -4.10 -11.01 -6.32
C PRO A 43 -4.52 -9.74 -5.59
N ALA A 44 -4.88 -9.83 -4.31
CA ALA A 44 -5.31 -8.68 -3.52
C ALA A 44 -4.22 -7.60 -3.40
N PHE A 45 -2.94 -7.98 -3.27
CA PHE A 45 -1.84 -7.02 -3.23
C PHE A 45 -1.61 -6.35 -4.59
N LEU A 46 -1.81 -7.09 -5.68
CA LEU A 46 -1.67 -6.54 -7.01
C LEU A 46 -2.78 -5.52 -7.33
N VAL A 47 -4.03 -5.85 -6.98
CA VAL A 47 -5.18 -4.93 -7.12
C VAL A 47 -5.02 -3.69 -6.24
N GLY A 48 -4.63 -3.87 -4.97
CA GLY A 48 -4.33 -2.76 -4.06
C GLY A 48 -3.19 -1.89 -4.59
N GLY A 49 -2.12 -2.49 -5.10
CA GLY A 49 -1.01 -1.78 -5.73
C GLY A 49 -1.44 -0.96 -6.95
N TYR A 50 -2.35 -1.48 -7.77
CA TYR A 50 -2.93 -0.72 -8.89
C TYR A 50 -3.72 0.49 -8.39
N PHE A 51 -4.57 0.31 -7.36
CA PHE A 51 -5.34 1.40 -6.75
C PHE A 51 -4.43 2.52 -6.24
N HIS A 52 -3.42 2.18 -5.45
CA HIS A 52 -2.44 3.15 -4.94
C HIS A 52 -1.72 3.86 -6.10
N THR A 53 -1.24 3.11 -7.09
CA THR A 53 -0.52 3.67 -8.23
C THR A 53 -1.40 4.62 -9.04
N ALA A 54 -2.68 4.29 -9.24
CA ALA A 54 -3.61 5.14 -9.98
C ALA A 54 -3.83 6.50 -9.30
N ILE A 55 -3.81 6.54 -7.98
CA ILE A 55 -3.98 7.77 -7.22
C ILE A 55 -2.65 8.52 -7.05
N LEU A 56 -1.58 7.82 -6.67
CA LEU A 56 -0.34 8.45 -6.21
C LEU A 56 0.67 8.68 -7.34
N GLU A 57 0.79 7.73 -8.27
CA GLU A 57 1.81 7.73 -9.31
C GLU A 57 1.25 7.24 -10.66
N PRO A 58 0.21 7.89 -11.24
CA PRO A 58 -0.51 7.37 -12.42
C PRO A 58 0.38 7.11 -13.64
N HIS A 59 1.52 7.78 -13.73
CA HIS A 59 2.50 7.55 -14.79
C HIS A 59 3.13 6.14 -14.75
N LYS A 60 3.04 5.44 -13.62
CA LYS A 60 3.54 4.08 -13.44
C LYS A 60 2.51 2.99 -13.80
N LEU A 61 1.25 3.33 -14.08
CA LEU A 61 0.20 2.36 -14.43
C LEU A 61 0.58 1.47 -15.62
N LYS A 62 1.33 2.03 -16.57
CA LYS A 62 1.86 1.29 -17.73
C LYS A 62 2.74 0.08 -17.39
N ASN A 63 3.20 -0.02 -16.15
CA ASN A 63 4.05 -1.13 -15.70
C ASN A 63 3.23 -2.36 -15.29
N PHE A 64 1.91 -2.22 -15.13
CA PHE A 64 1.05 -3.35 -14.81
C PHE A 64 0.71 -4.14 -16.07
N LYS A 65 0.83 -5.47 -15.96
CA LYS A 65 0.34 -6.38 -17.00
C LYS A 65 -1.12 -6.70 -16.73
N ILE A 66 -1.97 -6.39 -17.70
CA ILE A 66 -3.42 -6.58 -17.63
C ILE A 66 -3.82 -7.60 -18.68
N ILE A 67 -4.60 -8.59 -18.28
CA ILE A 67 -5.05 -9.70 -19.14
C ILE A 67 -6.57 -9.70 -19.21
N ASP A 68 -7.09 -9.72 -20.42
CA ASP A 68 -8.52 -9.92 -20.64
C ASP A 68 -8.86 -11.41 -20.55
N ALA A 69 -9.18 -11.83 -19.35
CA ALA A 69 -9.60 -13.19 -19.04
C ALA A 69 -10.60 -13.18 -17.88
N THR A 70 -11.51 -14.15 -17.88
CA THR A 70 -12.54 -14.25 -16.83
C THR A 70 -11.97 -14.73 -15.49
N SER A 71 -10.85 -15.46 -15.51
CA SER A 71 -10.22 -16.00 -14.31
C SER A 71 -8.77 -16.39 -14.59
N ARG A 72 -7.93 -16.29 -13.54
CA ARG A 72 -6.53 -16.78 -13.56
C ARG A 72 -6.41 -18.30 -13.71
N ASN A 73 -7.52 -19.04 -13.55
CA ASN A 73 -7.53 -20.50 -13.70
C ASN A 73 -7.72 -20.96 -15.14
N THR A 74 -8.10 -20.06 -16.06
CA THR A 74 -8.30 -20.40 -17.47
C THR A 74 -7.00 -20.82 -18.15
N LYS A 75 -7.11 -21.72 -19.13
CA LYS A 75 -5.97 -22.16 -19.94
C LYS A 75 -5.34 -20.97 -20.68
N ALA A 76 -6.17 -20.13 -21.28
CA ALA A 76 -5.74 -18.93 -21.99
C ALA A 76 -4.89 -17.99 -21.09
N TYR A 77 -5.34 -17.70 -19.86
CA TYR A 77 -4.57 -16.89 -18.93
C TYR A 77 -3.19 -17.51 -18.64
N LYS A 78 -3.15 -18.80 -18.33
CA LYS A 78 -1.90 -19.50 -17.98
C LYS A 78 -0.91 -19.53 -19.14
N GLU A 79 -1.38 -19.71 -20.35
CA GLU A 79 -0.55 -19.69 -21.57
C GLU A 79 0.04 -18.30 -21.84
N ILE A 80 -0.76 -17.22 -21.67
CA ILE A 80 -0.30 -15.85 -21.92
C ILE A 80 0.68 -15.39 -20.83
N THR A 81 0.44 -15.76 -19.58
CA THR A 81 1.22 -15.22 -18.44
C THR A 81 2.43 -16.09 -18.07
N ASN A 82 2.55 -17.31 -18.60
CA ASN A 82 3.57 -18.29 -18.18
C ASN A 82 3.62 -18.47 -16.66
N GLY A 83 2.47 -18.39 -15.98
CA GLY A 83 2.34 -18.51 -14.52
C GLY A 83 2.64 -17.22 -13.74
N GLU A 84 2.95 -16.12 -14.41
CA GLU A 84 3.09 -14.82 -13.75
C GLU A 84 1.72 -14.31 -13.24
N LEU A 85 1.73 -13.68 -12.07
CA LEU A 85 0.52 -13.06 -11.52
C LEU A 85 0.29 -11.72 -12.20
N CYS A 86 -0.78 -11.62 -13.00
CA CYS A 86 -1.19 -10.41 -13.69
C CYS A 86 -2.58 -9.95 -13.22
N LEU A 87 -2.90 -8.67 -13.44
CA LEU A 87 -4.26 -8.14 -13.25
C LEU A 87 -5.21 -8.69 -14.31
N LEU A 88 -6.46 -8.84 -13.93
CA LEU A 88 -7.54 -9.10 -14.87
C LEU A 88 -8.24 -7.80 -15.24
N GLN A 89 -8.72 -7.67 -16.49
CA GLN A 89 -9.35 -6.43 -16.96
C GLN A 89 -10.51 -6.00 -16.04
N HIS A 90 -11.38 -6.89 -15.65
CA HIS A 90 -12.51 -6.57 -14.77
C HIS A 90 -12.08 -6.12 -13.36
N GLU A 91 -10.89 -6.51 -12.88
CA GLU A 91 -10.33 -5.99 -11.61
C GLU A 91 -9.85 -4.56 -11.79
N VAL A 92 -9.23 -4.25 -12.94
CA VAL A 92 -8.83 -2.89 -13.30
C VAL A 92 -10.05 -1.99 -13.41
N ASP A 93 -11.06 -2.39 -14.19
CA ASP A 93 -12.29 -1.61 -14.40
C ASP A 93 -12.97 -1.27 -13.06
N LYS A 94 -13.07 -2.28 -12.18
CA LYS A 94 -13.62 -2.08 -10.83
C LYS A 94 -12.76 -1.13 -10.00
N THR A 95 -11.45 -1.25 -10.10
CA THR A 95 -10.52 -0.40 -9.32
C THR A 95 -10.55 1.04 -9.81
N GLU A 96 -10.64 1.26 -11.11
CA GLU A 96 -10.80 2.60 -11.69
C GLU A 96 -12.10 3.27 -11.23
N MET A 97 -13.21 2.52 -11.13
CA MET A 97 -14.45 3.04 -10.53
C MET A 97 -14.26 3.46 -9.07
N LEU A 98 -13.46 2.73 -8.29
CA LEU A 98 -13.16 3.12 -6.91
C LEU A 98 -12.30 4.39 -6.84
N VAL A 99 -11.31 4.52 -7.72
CA VAL A 99 -10.48 5.73 -7.86
C VAL A 99 -11.36 6.93 -8.20
N ASP A 100 -12.22 6.80 -9.21
CA ASP A 100 -13.15 7.86 -9.61
C ASP A 100 -14.08 8.28 -8.48
N THR A 101 -14.63 7.30 -7.75
CA THR A 101 -15.52 7.55 -6.61
C THR A 101 -14.79 8.34 -5.52
N MET A 102 -13.57 7.93 -5.16
CA MET A 102 -12.76 8.62 -4.16
C MET A 102 -12.40 10.04 -4.62
N MET A 103 -12.00 10.21 -5.88
CA MET A 103 -11.58 11.51 -6.41
C MET A 103 -12.76 12.46 -6.72
N THR A 104 -13.98 11.93 -6.82
CA THR A 104 -15.20 12.74 -6.94
C THR A 104 -15.64 13.30 -5.57
N ASN A 105 -15.29 12.63 -4.48
CA ASN A 105 -15.53 13.15 -3.14
C ASN A 105 -14.59 14.34 -2.87
N GLU A 106 -15.18 15.53 -2.61
CA GLU A 106 -14.41 16.77 -2.44
C GLU A 106 -13.42 16.69 -1.29
N VAL A 107 -13.82 16.15 -0.15
CA VAL A 107 -12.95 16.03 1.04
C VAL A 107 -11.76 15.11 0.74
N CYS A 108 -12.03 13.94 0.15
CA CYS A 108 -10.95 13.00 -0.23
C CYS A 108 -10.01 13.64 -1.24
N ARG A 109 -10.54 14.25 -2.28
CA ARG A 109 -9.75 14.90 -3.31
C ARG A 109 -8.88 16.02 -2.74
N ASP A 110 -9.43 16.89 -1.89
CA ASP A 110 -8.72 18.04 -1.35
C ASP A 110 -7.60 17.61 -0.40
N LEU A 111 -7.82 16.55 0.39
CA LEU A 111 -6.79 15.95 1.23
C LEU A 111 -5.68 15.28 0.39
N ILE A 112 -6.03 14.58 -0.70
CA ILE A 112 -5.09 13.89 -1.59
C ILE A 112 -4.32 14.88 -2.47
N ARG A 113 -4.96 15.97 -2.95
CA ARG A 113 -4.43 16.91 -3.95
C ARG A 113 -4.16 18.30 -3.41
N GLY A 114 -3.95 18.44 -2.11
CA GLY A 114 -3.60 19.71 -1.46
C GLY A 114 -2.32 20.34 -2.06
N LYS A 115 -2.07 21.60 -1.73
CA LYS A 115 -0.93 22.34 -2.31
C LYS A 115 0.43 21.84 -1.85
N ASN A 116 0.52 21.44 -0.59
CA ASN A 116 1.76 20.98 0.04
C ASN A 116 1.66 19.51 0.43
N VAL A 117 1.60 18.66 -0.59
CA VAL A 117 1.40 17.22 -0.45
C VAL A 117 2.56 16.45 -1.09
N GLU A 118 3.06 15.45 -0.38
CA GLU A 118 4.05 14.50 -0.90
C GLU A 118 3.48 13.09 -0.96
N TYR A 119 3.91 12.30 -1.95
CA TYR A 119 3.48 10.92 -2.18
C TYR A 119 4.63 9.94 -2.02
N GLU A 120 4.30 8.71 -1.59
CA GLU A 120 5.26 7.61 -1.47
C GLU A 120 6.51 7.99 -0.68
N VAL A 121 6.30 8.62 0.48
CA VAL A 121 7.38 9.20 1.29
C VAL A 121 7.97 8.15 2.23
N PRO A 122 9.23 7.75 2.06
CA PRO A 122 9.87 6.84 2.99
C PRO A 122 10.30 7.57 4.26
N GLY A 123 10.17 6.89 5.41
CA GLY A 123 10.67 7.32 6.71
C GLY A 123 11.50 6.23 7.37
N ILE A 124 12.45 6.64 8.20
CA ILE A 124 13.21 5.78 9.12
C ILE A 124 13.27 6.50 10.46
N ALA A 125 12.99 5.78 11.53
CA ALA A 125 13.19 6.25 12.90
C ALA A 125 13.57 5.10 13.83
N GLU A 126 14.23 5.43 14.93
CA GLU A 126 14.42 4.50 16.03
C GLU A 126 13.19 4.56 16.94
N ILE A 127 12.52 3.42 17.12
CA ILE A 127 11.37 3.27 17.99
C ILE A 127 11.66 2.11 18.93
N HIS A 128 11.68 2.38 20.24
CA HIS A 128 11.98 1.40 21.30
C HIS A 128 13.31 0.64 21.06
N GLY A 129 14.36 1.35 20.65
CA GLY A 129 15.71 0.78 20.46
C GLY A 129 15.87 -0.07 19.19
N GLN A 130 14.90 -0.03 18.26
CA GLN A 130 14.95 -0.70 16.97
C GLN A 130 14.75 0.30 15.84
N LEU A 131 15.40 0.05 14.71
CA LEU A 131 15.20 0.87 13.50
C LEU A 131 13.99 0.39 12.74
N TRP A 132 13.05 1.31 12.52
CA TRP A 132 11.81 1.09 11.78
C TRP A 132 11.81 1.88 10.48
N LYS A 133 11.16 1.35 9.49
CA LYS A 133 10.84 2.03 8.24
C LYS A 133 9.34 2.04 7.97
N GLY A 134 8.91 3.05 7.26
CA GLY A 134 7.58 3.13 6.66
C GLY A 134 7.67 3.87 5.33
N LYS A 135 6.64 3.75 4.53
CA LYS A 135 6.46 4.56 3.33
C LYS A 135 5.02 5.09 3.38
N ALA A 136 4.89 6.37 3.68
CA ALA A 136 3.58 7.01 3.73
C ALA A 136 3.03 7.18 2.32
N ASP A 137 1.80 6.75 2.08
CA ASP A 137 1.13 6.95 0.80
C ASP A 137 1.07 8.45 0.48
N ILE A 138 0.60 9.23 1.46
CA ILE A 138 0.44 10.68 1.33
C ILE A 138 0.85 11.35 2.64
N ILE A 139 1.64 12.41 2.55
CA ILE A 139 1.84 13.38 3.63
C ILE A 139 1.27 14.71 3.17
N ASN A 140 0.22 15.16 3.84
CA ASN A 140 -0.36 16.50 3.64
C ASN A 140 0.17 17.43 4.73
N HIS A 141 1.10 18.30 4.34
CA HIS A 141 1.79 19.19 5.28
C HIS A 141 0.92 20.37 5.74
N ASP A 142 -0.05 20.79 4.93
CA ASP A 142 -0.97 21.86 5.28
C ASP A 142 -1.91 21.44 6.40
N GLU A 143 -2.43 20.21 6.30
CA GLU A 143 -3.33 19.60 7.30
C GLU A 143 -2.57 18.87 8.42
N LYS A 144 -1.25 18.68 8.29
CA LYS A 144 -0.40 17.89 9.19
C LYS A 144 -0.91 16.46 9.37
N LEU A 145 -1.26 15.81 8.28
CA LEU A 145 -1.81 14.48 8.25
C LEU A 145 -0.95 13.53 7.41
N ILE A 146 -0.84 12.31 7.89
CA ILE A 146 -0.44 11.15 7.11
C ILE A 146 -1.73 10.47 6.67
N ILE A 147 -1.88 10.22 5.36
CA ILE A 147 -3.07 9.57 4.82
C ILE A 147 -2.63 8.26 4.19
N ASP A 148 -3.23 7.17 4.63
CA ASP A 148 -3.00 5.84 4.10
C ASP A 148 -4.27 5.36 3.39
N LEU A 149 -4.09 5.02 2.11
CA LEU A 149 -5.18 4.58 1.25
C LEU A 149 -5.46 3.09 1.47
N LYS A 150 -6.72 2.74 1.62
CA LYS A 150 -7.14 1.35 1.78
C LYS A 150 -8.24 0.99 0.79
N THR A 151 -8.23 -0.26 0.35
CA THR A 151 -9.39 -0.86 -0.33
C THR A 151 -10.06 -1.85 0.60
N THR A 152 -11.38 -1.85 0.63
CA THR A 152 -12.17 -2.80 1.40
C THR A 152 -13.32 -3.35 0.58
N ALA A 153 -13.68 -4.61 0.82
CA ALA A 153 -14.84 -5.22 0.18
C ALA A 153 -16.16 -4.71 0.78
N ASP A 154 -16.13 -4.22 2.01
CA ASP A 154 -17.31 -3.77 2.75
C ASP A 154 -16.89 -2.69 3.76
N ILE A 155 -17.23 -1.44 3.47
CA ILE A 155 -16.86 -0.30 4.31
C ILE A 155 -17.51 -0.39 5.71
N SER A 156 -18.69 -0.98 5.84
CA SER A 156 -19.34 -1.15 7.14
C SER A 156 -18.56 -2.03 8.10
N LYS A 157 -17.70 -2.90 7.56
CA LYS A 157 -16.82 -3.81 8.30
C LYS A 157 -15.39 -3.31 8.44
N PHE A 158 -15.09 -2.12 7.98
CA PHE A 158 -13.73 -1.57 8.00
C PHE A 158 -13.09 -1.60 9.39
N LYS A 159 -13.84 -1.31 10.45
CA LYS A 159 -13.36 -1.38 11.84
C LYS A 159 -12.81 -2.77 12.23
N TYR A 160 -13.38 -3.85 11.71
CA TYR A 160 -12.89 -5.21 11.96
C TYR A 160 -11.63 -5.49 11.15
N SER A 161 -11.55 -4.95 9.92
CA SER A 161 -10.34 -5.00 9.11
C SER A 161 -9.19 -4.25 9.78
N ALA A 162 -9.46 -3.09 10.36
CA ALA A 162 -8.47 -2.29 11.08
C ALA A 162 -7.85 -3.07 12.25
N THR A 163 -8.66 -3.79 13.01
CA THR A 163 -8.16 -4.66 14.08
C THR A 163 -7.40 -5.87 13.52
N LYS A 164 -7.97 -6.54 12.51
CA LYS A 164 -7.39 -7.76 11.92
C LYS A 164 -6.01 -7.51 11.30
N TYR A 165 -5.82 -6.36 10.66
CA TYR A 165 -4.59 -6.00 9.94
C TYR A 165 -3.67 -5.06 10.74
N ASN A 166 -3.92 -4.89 12.04
CA ASN A 166 -3.11 -4.07 12.94
C ASN A 166 -2.90 -2.63 12.44
N TYR A 167 -3.97 -1.96 11.98
CA TYR A 167 -3.88 -0.56 11.54
C TYR A 167 -3.52 0.41 12.67
N ASN A 168 -3.85 0.05 13.92
CA ASN A 168 -3.42 0.78 15.10
C ASN A 168 -1.90 0.81 15.26
N SER A 169 -1.20 -0.32 15.03
CA SER A 169 0.27 -0.33 15.07
C SER A 169 0.86 0.44 13.90
N GLN A 170 0.23 0.36 12.72
CA GLN A 170 0.64 1.17 11.57
C GLN A 170 0.53 2.67 11.88
N ALA A 171 -0.59 3.12 12.45
CA ALA A 171 -0.77 4.52 12.83
C ALA A 171 0.30 4.97 13.83
N TYR A 172 0.54 4.20 14.88
CA TYR A 172 1.58 4.52 15.86
C TYR A 172 2.97 4.64 15.22
N ILE A 173 3.41 3.62 14.47
CA ILE A 173 4.73 3.63 13.83
C ILE A 173 4.87 4.83 12.89
N TYR A 174 3.85 5.13 12.09
CA TYR A 174 3.91 6.22 11.12
C TYR A 174 3.90 7.60 11.79
N GLN A 175 3.19 7.76 12.91
CA GLN A 175 3.27 8.97 13.73
C GLN A 175 4.69 9.18 14.28
N GLU A 176 5.36 8.12 14.74
CA GLU A 176 6.76 8.19 15.17
C GLU A 176 7.73 8.50 14.02
N LEU A 177 7.45 7.97 12.81
CA LEU A 177 8.30 8.18 11.64
C LEU A 177 8.20 9.60 11.07
N PHE A 178 7.02 10.21 11.08
CA PHE A 178 6.73 11.43 10.31
C PHE A 178 6.26 12.60 11.17
N GLY A 179 5.90 12.39 12.42
CA GLY A 179 5.51 13.44 13.36
C GLY A 179 4.11 14.04 13.16
N TYR A 180 3.27 13.43 12.33
CA TYR A 180 1.90 13.86 12.07
C TYR A 180 0.89 12.79 12.47
N GLU A 181 -0.36 13.18 12.68
CA GLU A 181 -1.45 12.23 12.91
C GLU A 181 -1.73 11.42 11.63
N MET A 182 -2.09 10.14 11.80
CA MET A 182 -2.38 9.25 10.67
C MET A 182 -3.88 8.96 10.58
N ILE A 183 -4.42 9.07 9.37
CA ILE A 183 -5.78 8.66 9.03
C ILE A 183 -5.78 7.59 7.94
N PHE A 184 -6.82 6.76 7.95
CA PHE A 184 -7.07 5.78 6.89
C PHE A 184 -8.23 6.26 6.02
N MET A 185 -8.02 6.29 4.72
CA MET A 185 -9.01 6.66 3.72
C MET A 185 -9.38 5.40 2.92
N ALA A 186 -10.62 4.93 3.05
CA ALA A 186 -11.11 3.66 2.48
C ALA A 186 -12.36 3.82 1.63
#